data_6257157fab9cd7a05905592f3f58df99
#
_entry.id   6257157fab9cd7a05905592f3f58df99
#
_cell.length_a   1.000
_cell.length_b   1.000
_cell.length_c   1.000
_cell.angle_alpha   90.00
_cell.angle_beta   90.00
_cell.angle_gamma   90.00
#
_symmetry.space_group_name_H-M   'P 1'
#
loop_
_entity.id
_entity.type
_entity.pdbx_description
1 polymer ?
#
loop_
_entity_poly.entity_id
_entity_poly.type
_entity_poly.pdbx_seq_one_letter_code
_entity_poly.pdbx_strand_id
1 'polypeptide(L)'
;MKFTAKKRLLLLASVASLALLIPLLRTRQSPADLYRSGRAAVLKADWKSATAAADQLQSLPAWKAHAGLLRGFVARGRGQLREALLLFSAANHNPKTRTEAYFQAGSICYQLQQYSQATLLLRQVLEWQPDHPDALRLLAASWYDIGAMEKAIQTLREVSRIAPADYRPIYMQATILRDFERFEDAALAFVEAAEKAPANSTVAREIHAEWGDCLIQLRRWEQALAVLQKAGDWPDVLALRAQAMFSLRRFDEASALANQALTHDPTQPDAALVAAAASERRNQIDNGLQLLNRCLQKHPFDLRLHNRTAELLAAVNRTAEAEQFRRQAAEIARLRAQLSSTQQELVRDSSNVEKRLEIAAVAEQLGELKTAEQWLRAAVGMAPELPAANSALQQFLQKHPPTTDNNTTPGNTVTHSPVTNATEF
;
A
#
# COMPACT_ATOMS: atom_id res chain seq x y z
N MET A 1 11.05 55.08 -63.67
CA MET A 1 10.95 53.69 -64.18
C MET A 1 9.56 53.14 -63.94
N LYS A 2 8.75 53.07 -65.01
CA LYS A 2 7.37 52.52 -64.90
C LYS A 2 7.43 51.01 -65.08
N PHE A 3 7.22 50.27 -64.00
CA PHE A 3 7.07 48.80 -64.08
C PHE A 3 5.83 48.45 -64.89
N THR A 4 5.99 47.64 -65.92
CA THR A 4 4.88 47.16 -66.76
C THR A 4 3.93 46.26 -65.91
N ALA A 5 2.62 46.35 -66.18
CA ALA A 5 1.57 45.64 -65.45
C ALA A 5 1.81 44.13 -65.29
N LYS A 6 2.49 43.49 -66.25
CA LYS A 6 2.90 42.09 -66.24
C LYS A 6 3.92 41.78 -65.13
N LYS A 7 4.88 42.66 -64.86
CA LYS A 7 5.87 42.48 -63.76
C LYS A 7 5.25 42.66 -62.37
N ARG A 8 4.24 43.54 -62.25
CA ARG A 8 3.47 43.69 -60.99
C ARG A 8 2.57 42.45 -60.72
N LEU A 9 2.00 41.85 -61.75
CA LEU A 9 1.16 40.62 -61.59
C LEU A 9 2.01 39.42 -61.20
N LEU A 10 3.23 39.25 -61.74
CA LEU A 10 4.19 38.21 -61.38
C LEU A 10 4.72 38.38 -59.97
N LEU A 11 4.97 39.60 -59.51
CA LEU A 11 5.41 39.88 -58.15
C LEU A 11 4.28 39.60 -57.11
N LEU A 12 3.05 39.96 -57.45
CA LEU A 12 1.90 39.67 -56.62
C LEU A 12 1.59 38.17 -56.57
N ALA A 13 1.75 37.43 -57.66
CA ALA A 13 1.60 35.96 -57.66
C ALA A 13 2.69 35.26 -56.86
N SER A 14 3.95 35.74 -56.90
CA SER A 14 5.02 35.17 -56.09
C SER A 14 4.88 35.46 -54.58
N VAL A 15 4.39 36.66 -54.23
CA VAL A 15 4.09 37.04 -52.82
C VAL A 15 2.89 36.27 -52.32
N ALA A 16 1.85 36.06 -53.12
CA ALA A 16 0.68 35.25 -52.78
C ALA A 16 1.06 33.77 -52.62
N SER A 17 1.95 33.23 -53.45
CA SER A 17 2.45 31.86 -53.32
C SER A 17 3.32 31.71 -52.08
N LEU A 18 4.15 32.69 -51.72
CA LEU A 18 4.93 32.70 -50.48
C LEU A 18 4.06 32.86 -49.24
N ALA A 19 3.00 33.68 -49.32
CA ALA A 19 2.01 33.87 -48.25
C ALA A 19 1.17 32.62 -47.98
N LEU A 20 0.93 31.79 -48.98
CA LEU A 20 0.26 30.50 -48.87
C LEU A 20 1.21 29.39 -48.31
N LEU A 21 2.51 29.52 -48.54
CA LEU A 21 3.52 28.58 -48.01
C LEU A 21 3.89 28.87 -46.54
N ILE A 22 3.76 30.09 -46.07
CA ILE A 22 4.10 30.51 -44.70
C ILE A 22 3.22 29.80 -43.65
N PRO A 23 1.88 29.64 -43.77
CA PRO A 23 1.07 28.86 -42.83
C PRO A 23 1.35 27.36 -42.89
N LEU A 24 1.77 26.81 -44.04
CA LEU A 24 2.19 25.40 -44.19
C LEU A 24 3.53 25.11 -43.52
N LEU A 25 4.43 26.09 -43.45
CA LEU A 25 5.70 26.02 -42.73
C LEU A 25 5.58 26.34 -41.23
N ARG A 26 4.50 27.01 -40.83
CA ARG A 26 4.32 27.53 -39.47
C ARG A 26 3.74 26.55 -38.45
N THR A 27 3.45 25.30 -38.81
CA THR A 27 2.74 24.37 -37.92
C THR A 27 3.38 22.99 -37.75
N ARG A 28 4.59 22.76 -38.26
CA ARG A 28 5.29 21.53 -37.84
C ARG A 28 5.93 21.76 -36.48
N GLN A 29 5.21 21.40 -35.41
CA GLN A 29 5.79 21.26 -34.07
C GLN A 29 7.07 20.41 -34.19
N SER A 30 8.13 20.80 -33.50
CA SER A 30 9.31 19.93 -33.43
C SER A 30 8.92 18.59 -32.81
N PRO A 31 9.56 17.47 -33.16
CA PRO A 31 9.25 16.18 -32.54
C PRO A 31 9.36 16.20 -31.02
N ALA A 32 10.27 17.02 -30.46
CA ALA A 32 10.40 17.23 -29.02
C ALA A 32 9.19 17.99 -28.43
N ASP A 33 8.68 19.02 -29.14
CA ASP A 33 7.48 19.75 -28.71
C ASP A 33 6.24 18.87 -28.81
N LEU A 34 6.15 18.05 -29.83
CA LEU A 34 5.07 17.09 -30.02
C LEU A 34 5.07 16.04 -28.89
N TYR A 35 6.23 15.54 -28.51
CA TYR A 35 6.34 14.64 -27.36
C TYR A 35 5.93 15.34 -26.04
N ARG A 36 6.40 16.57 -25.80
CA ARG A 36 6.01 17.36 -24.61
C ARG A 36 4.50 17.63 -24.57
N SER A 37 3.88 17.99 -25.69
CA SER A 37 2.45 18.20 -25.76
C SER A 37 1.64 16.90 -25.53
N GLY A 38 2.13 15.77 -26.06
CA GLY A 38 1.57 14.45 -25.79
C GLY A 38 1.64 14.05 -24.32
N ARG A 39 2.79 14.30 -23.65
CA ARG A 39 2.93 14.09 -22.19
C ARG A 39 1.97 14.99 -21.38
N ALA A 40 1.85 16.25 -21.77
CA ALA A 40 0.91 17.18 -21.13
C ALA A 40 -0.56 16.75 -21.33
N ALA A 41 -0.89 16.18 -22.47
CA ALA A 41 -2.23 15.60 -22.73
C ALA A 41 -2.50 14.37 -21.84
N VAL A 42 -1.50 13.50 -21.64
CA VAL A 42 -1.60 12.35 -20.70
C VAL A 42 -1.94 12.83 -19.29
N LEU A 43 -1.24 13.87 -18.78
CA LEU A 43 -1.49 14.43 -17.44
C LEU A 43 -2.91 15.01 -17.28
N LYS A 44 -3.53 15.44 -18.39
CA LYS A 44 -4.91 15.96 -18.43
C LYS A 44 -5.95 14.89 -18.76
N ALA A 45 -5.55 13.62 -18.84
CA ALA A 45 -6.38 12.51 -19.34
C ALA A 45 -6.99 12.75 -20.74
N ASP A 46 -6.39 13.64 -21.55
CA ASP A 46 -6.76 13.84 -22.95
C ASP A 46 -6.10 12.76 -23.83
N TRP A 47 -6.68 11.57 -23.75
CA TRP A 47 -6.16 10.40 -24.46
C TRP A 47 -6.16 10.57 -25.98
N LYS A 48 -7.08 11.36 -26.53
CA LYS A 48 -7.19 11.62 -27.97
C LYS A 48 -5.96 12.41 -28.46
N SER A 49 -5.65 13.51 -27.81
CA SER A 49 -4.50 14.36 -28.18
C SER A 49 -3.17 13.62 -27.91
N ALA A 50 -3.07 12.85 -26.82
CA ALA A 50 -1.89 12.05 -26.53
C ALA A 50 -1.64 10.97 -27.60
N THR A 51 -2.70 10.27 -28.03
CA THR A 51 -2.61 9.25 -29.10
C THR A 51 -2.23 9.90 -30.44
N ALA A 52 -2.83 11.03 -30.81
CA ALA A 52 -2.50 11.74 -32.04
C ALA A 52 -1.01 12.18 -32.07
N ALA A 53 -0.48 12.65 -30.94
CA ALA A 53 0.95 12.97 -30.82
C ALA A 53 1.82 11.72 -30.98
N ALA A 54 1.44 10.59 -30.38
CA ALA A 54 2.16 9.33 -30.51
C ALA A 54 2.17 8.84 -31.98
N ASP A 55 1.05 8.94 -32.69
CA ASP A 55 0.92 8.50 -34.10
C ASP A 55 1.82 9.33 -35.03
N GLN A 56 1.91 10.64 -34.80
CA GLN A 56 2.81 11.50 -35.56
C GLN A 56 4.28 11.15 -35.27
N LEU A 57 4.65 10.90 -34.01
CA LEU A 57 6.01 10.51 -33.62
C LEU A 57 6.39 9.12 -34.16
N GLN A 58 5.45 8.22 -34.31
CA GLN A 58 5.68 6.84 -34.81
C GLN A 58 6.25 6.83 -36.22
N SER A 59 5.90 7.82 -37.06
CA SER A 59 6.42 7.96 -38.42
C SER A 59 7.91 8.36 -38.47
N LEU A 60 8.46 8.84 -37.35
CA LEU A 60 9.83 9.34 -37.22
C LEU A 60 10.73 8.26 -36.58
N PRO A 61 11.71 7.67 -37.31
CA PRO A 61 12.51 6.55 -36.80
C PRO A 61 13.19 6.81 -35.45
N ALA A 62 13.74 8.01 -35.26
CA ALA A 62 14.42 8.42 -34.02
C ALA A 62 13.46 8.63 -32.84
N TRP A 63 12.13 8.69 -33.06
CA TRP A 63 11.11 8.97 -32.06
C TRP A 63 10.13 7.82 -31.83
N LYS A 64 10.32 6.69 -32.48
CA LYS A 64 9.46 5.49 -32.30
C LYS A 64 9.36 5.04 -30.84
N ALA A 65 10.47 5.04 -30.12
CA ALA A 65 10.48 4.69 -28.70
C ALA A 65 9.68 5.68 -27.82
N HIS A 66 9.76 6.98 -28.12
CA HIS A 66 8.96 8.00 -27.45
C HIS A 66 7.46 7.87 -27.78
N ALA A 67 7.13 7.51 -29.02
CA ALA A 67 5.75 7.18 -29.41
C ALA A 67 5.23 5.97 -28.62
N GLY A 68 6.06 4.92 -28.46
CA GLY A 68 5.75 3.76 -27.63
C GLY A 68 5.47 4.13 -26.17
N LEU A 69 6.32 5.00 -25.57
CA LEU A 69 6.09 5.53 -24.22
C LEU A 69 4.74 6.24 -24.11
N LEU A 70 4.41 7.16 -25.04
CA LEU A 70 3.12 7.87 -25.00
C LEU A 70 1.94 6.93 -25.08
N ARG A 71 1.99 5.93 -25.97
CA ARG A 71 0.93 4.90 -26.08
C ARG A 71 0.84 4.08 -24.79
N GLY A 72 1.98 3.72 -24.18
CA GLY A 72 2.03 3.04 -22.88
C GLY A 72 1.33 3.86 -21.79
N PHE A 73 1.59 5.15 -21.71
CA PHE A 73 0.88 6.03 -20.78
C PHE A 73 -0.62 6.13 -21.04
N VAL A 74 -1.04 6.21 -22.32
CA VAL A 74 -2.46 6.22 -22.70
C VAL A 74 -3.13 4.91 -22.28
N ALA A 75 -2.52 3.77 -22.58
CA ALA A 75 -3.04 2.45 -22.20
C ALA A 75 -3.14 2.31 -20.67
N ARG A 76 -2.10 2.75 -19.93
CA ARG A 76 -2.10 2.77 -18.47
C ARG A 76 -3.25 3.64 -17.93
N GLY A 77 -3.40 4.84 -18.43
CA GLY A 77 -4.46 5.77 -18.02
C GLY A 77 -5.88 5.29 -18.32
N ARG A 78 -6.04 4.39 -19.28
CA ARG A 78 -7.29 3.68 -19.60
C ARG A 78 -7.48 2.40 -18.79
N GLY A 79 -6.58 2.06 -17.88
CA GLY A 79 -6.63 0.82 -17.11
C GLY A 79 -6.21 -0.43 -17.87
N GLN A 80 -5.70 -0.30 -19.10
CA GLN A 80 -5.24 -1.41 -19.95
C GLN A 80 -3.80 -1.83 -19.57
N LEU A 81 -3.61 -2.31 -18.32
CA LEU A 81 -2.28 -2.50 -17.73
C LEU A 81 -1.40 -3.50 -18.49
N ARG A 82 -1.99 -4.59 -19.02
CA ARG A 82 -1.22 -5.59 -19.81
C ARG A 82 -0.73 -5.00 -21.13
N GLU A 83 -1.57 -4.22 -21.81
CA GLU A 83 -1.20 -3.53 -23.04
C GLU A 83 -0.12 -2.48 -22.77
N ALA A 84 -0.28 -1.70 -21.71
CA ALA A 84 0.72 -0.71 -21.28
C ALA A 84 2.09 -1.36 -21.02
N LEU A 85 2.12 -2.52 -20.35
CA LEU A 85 3.35 -3.27 -20.07
C LEU A 85 4.07 -3.68 -21.37
N LEU A 86 3.34 -4.18 -22.37
CA LEU A 86 3.91 -4.51 -23.68
C LEU A 86 4.50 -3.29 -24.39
N LEU A 87 3.78 -2.15 -24.35
CA LEU A 87 4.22 -0.91 -24.96
C LEU A 87 5.46 -0.32 -24.30
N PHE A 88 5.55 -0.36 -22.97
CA PHE A 88 6.74 0.05 -22.24
C PHE A 88 7.92 -0.90 -22.50
N SER A 89 7.68 -2.21 -22.58
CA SER A 89 8.72 -3.19 -22.96
C SER A 89 9.27 -2.93 -24.36
N ALA A 90 8.44 -2.51 -25.31
CA ALA A 90 8.92 -2.12 -26.64
C ALA A 90 9.73 -0.81 -26.65
N ALA A 91 9.49 0.09 -25.68
CA ALA A 91 10.18 1.38 -25.57
C ALA A 91 11.50 1.32 -24.79
N ASN A 92 11.85 0.21 -24.17
CA ASN A 92 13.00 0.06 -23.28
C ASN A 92 14.36 -0.07 -24.02
N HIS A 93 14.36 -0.36 -25.31
CA HIS A 93 15.58 -0.55 -26.09
C HIS A 93 16.32 0.76 -26.42
N ASN A 94 15.68 1.91 -26.25
CA ASN A 94 16.29 3.19 -26.53
C ASN A 94 16.84 3.83 -25.25
N PRO A 95 18.14 4.24 -25.21
CA PRO A 95 18.76 4.85 -24.02
C PRO A 95 18.03 6.08 -23.46
N LYS A 96 17.29 6.82 -24.29
CA LYS A 96 16.56 8.03 -23.89
C LYS A 96 15.22 7.74 -23.24
N THR A 97 14.67 6.54 -23.44
CA THR A 97 13.34 6.14 -22.95
C THR A 97 13.39 4.97 -21.98
N ARG A 98 14.50 4.25 -21.95
CA ARG A 98 14.62 2.99 -21.21
C ARG A 98 14.33 3.14 -19.71
N THR A 99 14.89 4.14 -19.05
CA THR A 99 14.72 4.35 -17.61
C THR A 99 13.25 4.56 -17.26
N GLU A 100 12.57 5.46 -17.98
CA GLU A 100 11.14 5.71 -17.81
C GLU A 100 10.31 4.45 -18.15
N ALA A 101 10.65 3.74 -19.25
CA ALA A 101 9.95 2.54 -19.67
C ALA A 101 10.05 1.43 -18.62
N TYR A 102 11.25 1.18 -18.09
CA TYR A 102 11.46 0.19 -17.02
C TYR A 102 10.76 0.57 -15.71
N PHE A 103 10.80 1.85 -15.34
CA PHE A 103 10.11 2.34 -14.16
C PHE A 103 8.59 2.16 -14.28
N GLN A 104 8.01 2.52 -15.41
CA GLN A 104 6.57 2.35 -15.66
C GLN A 104 6.17 0.88 -15.71
N ALA A 105 6.98 0.03 -16.35
CA ALA A 105 6.76 -1.42 -16.37
C ALA A 105 6.85 -2.02 -14.96
N GLY A 106 7.85 -1.64 -14.17
CA GLY A 106 7.99 -2.05 -12.77
C GLY A 106 6.81 -1.62 -11.92
N SER A 107 6.33 -0.39 -12.10
CA SER A 107 5.14 0.13 -11.42
C SER A 107 3.88 -0.65 -11.78
N ILE A 108 3.69 -1.04 -13.05
CA ILE A 108 2.57 -1.88 -13.47
C ILE A 108 2.69 -3.29 -12.90
N CYS A 109 3.88 -3.89 -12.93
CA CYS A 109 4.09 -5.21 -12.31
C CYS A 109 3.76 -5.17 -10.81
N TYR A 110 4.13 -4.10 -10.10
CA TYR A 110 3.73 -3.90 -8.71
C TYR A 110 2.20 -3.84 -8.55
N GLN A 111 1.51 -3.03 -9.35
CA GLN A 111 0.04 -2.94 -9.34
C GLN A 111 -0.65 -4.28 -9.65
N LEU A 112 -0.03 -5.11 -10.51
CA LEU A 112 -0.50 -6.46 -10.82
C LEU A 112 -0.04 -7.51 -9.79
N GLN A 113 0.54 -7.08 -8.67
CA GLN A 113 1.08 -7.94 -7.59
C GLN A 113 2.18 -8.92 -8.07
N GLN A 114 2.82 -8.60 -9.18
CA GLN A 114 3.97 -9.33 -9.72
C GLN A 114 5.26 -8.79 -9.10
N TYR A 115 5.36 -8.84 -7.77
CA TYR A 115 6.39 -8.15 -6.99
C TYR A 115 7.81 -8.55 -7.36
N SER A 116 8.05 -9.84 -7.62
CA SER A 116 9.38 -10.32 -8.06
C SER A 116 9.79 -9.72 -9.40
N GLN A 117 8.85 -9.60 -10.34
CA GLN A 117 9.10 -8.95 -11.63
C GLN A 117 9.31 -7.45 -11.46
N ALA A 118 8.53 -6.81 -10.58
CA ALA A 118 8.70 -5.40 -10.24
C ALA A 118 10.11 -5.13 -9.69
N THR A 119 10.62 -5.97 -8.75
CA THR A 119 11.98 -5.80 -8.20
C THR A 119 13.06 -5.89 -9.28
N LEU A 120 12.93 -6.79 -10.25
CA LEU A 120 13.90 -6.91 -11.36
C LEU A 120 13.93 -5.65 -12.21
N LEU A 121 12.75 -5.15 -12.62
CA LEU A 121 12.63 -3.96 -13.47
C LEU A 121 13.11 -2.69 -12.75
N LEU A 122 12.74 -2.52 -11.47
CA LEU A 122 13.14 -1.36 -10.67
C LEU A 122 14.64 -1.35 -10.38
N ARG A 123 15.25 -2.50 -10.10
CA ARG A 123 16.71 -2.60 -9.97
C ARG A 123 17.42 -2.18 -11.25
N GLN A 124 16.88 -2.54 -12.42
CA GLN A 124 17.43 -2.10 -13.70
C GLN A 124 17.36 -0.58 -13.86
N VAL A 125 16.29 0.09 -13.38
CA VAL A 125 16.23 1.57 -13.32
C VAL A 125 17.35 2.13 -12.48
N LEU A 126 17.62 1.54 -11.31
CA LEU A 126 18.62 1.99 -10.35
C LEU A 126 20.07 1.75 -10.82
N GLU A 127 20.31 0.81 -11.74
CA GLU A 127 21.61 0.68 -12.40
C GLU A 127 21.96 1.91 -13.25
N TRP A 128 20.96 2.59 -13.83
CA TRP A 128 21.19 3.80 -14.65
C TRP A 128 20.98 5.09 -13.87
N GLN A 129 20.12 5.08 -12.87
CA GLN A 129 19.80 6.21 -12.02
C GLN A 129 19.72 5.74 -10.55
N PRO A 130 20.88 5.60 -9.87
CA PRO A 130 20.93 5.08 -8.48
C PRO A 130 20.10 5.88 -7.48
N ASP A 131 19.98 7.19 -7.71
CA ASP A 131 19.25 8.11 -6.83
C ASP A 131 17.82 8.40 -7.32
N HIS A 132 17.19 7.50 -8.07
CA HIS A 132 15.80 7.64 -8.51
C HIS A 132 14.83 7.37 -7.35
N PRO A 133 14.23 8.40 -6.70
CA PRO A 133 13.54 8.22 -5.41
C PRO A 133 12.28 7.37 -5.54
N ASP A 134 11.51 7.51 -6.63
CA ASP A 134 10.29 6.74 -6.82
C ASP A 134 10.59 5.26 -7.13
N ALA A 135 11.67 4.97 -7.84
CA ALA A 135 12.10 3.59 -8.09
C ALA A 135 12.57 2.92 -6.79
N LEU A 136 13.31 3.63 -5.94
CA LEU A 136 13.72 3.13 -4.63
C LEU A 136 12.52 2.87 -3.72
N ARG A 137 11.56 3.82 -3.63
CA ARG A 137 10.36 3.63 -2.82
C ARG A 137 9.54 2.42 -3.27
N LEU A 138 9.32 2.29 -4.57
CA LEU A 138 8.55 1.17 -5.11
C LEU A 138 9.31 -0.16 -5.00
N LEU A 139 10.64 -0.14 -5.09
CA LEU A 139 11.48 -1.31 -4.83
C LEU A 139 11.39 -1.74 -3.37
N ALA A 140 11.43 -0.79 -2.44
CA ALA A 140 11.26 -1.08 -1.02
C ALA A 140 9.89 -1.70 -0.72
N ALA A 141 8.82 -1.13 -1.30
CA ALA A 141 7.48 -1.70 -1.23
C ALA A 141 7.42 -3.13 -1.78
N SER A 142 8.04 -3.35 -2.96
CA SER A 142 8.10 -4.69 -3.56
C SER A 142 8.85 -5.69 -2.69
N TRP A 143 9.97 -5.27 -2.04
CA TRP A 143 10.70 -6.11 -1.10
C TRP A 143 9.87 -6.46 0.13
N TYR A 144 9.12 -5.49 0.66
CA TYR A 144 8.22 -5.72 1.79
C TYR A 144 7.13 -6.74 1.43
N ASP A 145 6.45 -6.55 0.30
CA ASP A 145 5.35 -7.44 -0.15
C ASP A 145 5.80 -8.88 -0.46
N ILE A 146 7.09 -9.09 -0.77
CA ILE A 146 7.65 -10.46 -0.89
C ILE A 146 8.29 -10.96 0.42
N GLY A 147 8.16 -10.23 1.52
CA GLY A 147 8.68 -10.62 2.83
C GLY A 147 10.19 -10.43 3.01
N ALA A 148 10.85 -9.66 2.15
CA ALA A 148 12.28 -9.37 2.23
C ALA A 148 12.54 -8.11 3.06
N MET A 149 12.15 -8.12 4.35
CA MET A 149 12.15 -6.99 5.28
C MET A 149 13.47 -6.21 5.29
N GLU A 150 14.59 -6.90 5.49
CA GLU A 150 15.90 -6.22 5.59
C GLU A 150 16.27 -5.47 4.30
N LYS A 151 15.92 -6.03 3.13
CA LYS A 151 16.12 -5.34 1.84
C LYS A 151 15.21 -4.13 1.71
N ALA A 152 13.96 -4.23 2.17
CA ALA A 152 13.02 -3.11 2.18
C ALA A 152 13.57 -1.97 3.05
N ILE A 153 13.96 -2.25 4.30
CA ILE A 153 14.50 -1.26 5.24
C ILE A 153 15.79 -0.63 4.68
N GLN A 154 16.71 -1.44 4.15
CA GLN A 154 17.95 -0.92 3.55
C GLN A 154 17.64 0.04 2.38
N THR A 155 16.70 -0.34 1.52
CA THR A 155 16.31 0.51 0.38
C THR A 155 15.65 1.81 0.84
N LEU A 156 14.82 1.78 1.89
CA LEU A 156 14.20 2.99 2.47
C LEU A 156 15.23 3.92 3.11
N ARG A 157 16.29 3.40 3.72
CA ARG A 157 17.41 4.21 4.23
C ARG A 157 18.11 4.99 3.11
N GLU A 158 18.27 4.37 1.92
CA GLU A 158 18.79 5.08 0.76
C GLU A 158 17.86 6.21 0.31
N VAL A 159 16.53 5.99 0.32
CA VAL A 159 15.57 7.08 0.04
C VAL A 159 15.72 8.22 1.05
N SER A 160 15.83 7.90 2.35
CA SER A 160 15.98 8.93 3.40
C SER A 160 17.29 9.71 3.25
N ARG A 161 18.37 9.08 2.76
CA ARG A 161 19.65 9.75 2.47
C ARG A 161 19.51 10.76 1.33
N ILE A 162 18.73 10.41 0.28
CA ILE A 162 18.53 11.28 -0.90
C ILE A 162 17.54 12.40 -0.59
N ALA A 163 16.50 12.13 0.19
CA ALA A 163 15.45 13.07 0.54
C ALA A 163 15.26 13.15 2.07
N PRO A 164 16.20 13.77 2.81
CA PRO A 164 16.21 13.73 4.27
C PRO A 164 15.03 14.45 4.94
N ALA A 165 14.34 15.34 4.23
CA ALA A 165 13.14 16.03 4.70
C ALA A 165 11.85 15.24 4.45
N ASP A 166 11.91 14.16 3.67
CA ASP A 166 10.73 13.33 3.35
C ASP A 166 10.44 12.36 4.48
N TYR A 167 9.29 12.50 5.15
CA TYR A 167 8.86 11.61 6.22
C TYR A 167 8.44 10.21 5.73
N ARG A 168 7.99 10.09 4.49
CA ARG A 168 7.36 8.88 3.94
C ARG A 168 8.24 7.62 4.00
N PRO A 169 9.51 7.64 3.61
CA PRO A 169 10.36 6.45 3.73
C PRO A 169 10.61 6.05 5.18
N ILE A 170 10.67 7.01 6.11
CA ILE A 170 10.87 6.76 7.53
C ILE A 170 9.58 6.17 8.12
N TYR A 171 8.42 6.73 7.77
CA TYR A 171 7.12 6.21 8.18
C TYR A 171 6.93 4.77 7.69
N MET A 172 7.25 4.48 6.43
CA MET A 172 7.18 3.12 5.89
C MET A 172 8.16 2.17 6.61
N GLN A 173 9.38 2.62 6.93
CA GLN A 173 10.32 1.83 7.73
C GLN A 173 9.75 1.53 9.12
N ALA A 174 9.13 2.51 9.79
CA ALA A 174 8.51 2.34 11.10
C ALA A 174 7.39 1.29 11.06
N THR A 175 6.52 1.36 10.05
CA THR A 175 5.43 0.40 9.85
C THR A 175 5.97 -1.01 9.61
N ILE A 176 6.98 -1.18 8.75
CA ILE A 176 7.63 -2.48 8.54
C ILE A 176 8.20 -3.03 9.85
N LEU A 177 8.90 -2.21 10.62
CA LEU A 177 9.49 -2.64 11.90
C LEU A 177 8.41 -3.07 12.90
N ARG A 178 7.27 -2.36 12.97
CA ARG A 178 6.13 -2.72 13.81
C ARG A 178 5.52 -4.06 13.38
N ASP A 179 5.31 -4.26 12.09
CA ASP A 179 4.69 -5.48 11.55
C ASP A 179 5.55 -6.74 11.80
N PHE A 180 6.86 -6.54 12.02
CA PHE A 180 7.78 -7.58 12.46
C PHE A 180 8.06 -7.55 13.98
N GLU A 181 7.19 -6.91 14.77
CA GLU A 181 7.23 -6.84 16.23
C GLU A 181 8.52 -6.20 16.80
N ARG A 182 9.25 -5.44 16.00
CA ARG A 182 10.42 -4.66 16.43
C ARG A 182 9.96 -3.31 16.99
N PHE A 183 9.15 -3.33 18.03
CA PHE A 183 8.43 -2.17 18.56
C PHE A 183 9.33 -1.03 19.04
N GLU A 184 10.50 -1.32 19.66
CA GLU A 184 11.47 -0.31 20.03
C GLU A 184 11.98 0.49 18.83
N ASP A 185 12.45 -0.22 17.82
CA ASP A 185 12.98 0.39 16.59
C ASP A 185 11.88 1.13 15.82
N ALA A 186 10.67 0.56 15.78
CA ALA A 186 9.49 1.18 15.18
C ALA A 186 9.14 2.50 15.87
N ALA A 187 9.10 2.52 17.21
CA ALA A 187 8.79 3.73 17.98
C ALA A 187 9.80 4.85 17.69
N LEU A 188 11.10 4.54 17.60
CA LEU A 188 12.13 5.53 17.24
C LEU A 188 11.92 6.09 15.82
N ALA A 189 11.62 5.22 14.86
CA ALA A 189 11.35 5.64 13.50
C ALA A 189 10.06 6.47 13.38
N PHE A 190 9.00 6.14 14.15
CA PHE A 190 7.79 6.96 14.22
C PHE A 190 8.03 8.35 14.80
N VAL A 191 8.90 8.49 15.81
CA VAL A 191 9.33 9.82 16.32
C VAL A 191 9.90 10.65 15.19
N GLU A 192 10.88 10.12 14.47
CA GLU A 192 11.53 10.82 13.35
C GLU A 192 10.53 11.16 12.22
N ALA A 193 9.63 10.24 11.90
CA ALA A 193 8.59 10.48 10.91
C ALA A 193 7.62 11.58 11.34
N ALA A 194 7.21 11.60 12.63
CA ALA A 194 6.30 12.61 13.19
C ALA A 194 6.91 14.02 13.18
N GLU A 195 8.22 14.15 13.41
CA GLU A 195 8.95 15.43 13.38
C GLU A 195 8.99 16.03 11.96
N LYS A 196 9.01 15.19 10.93
CA LYS A 196 9.09 15.62 9.52
C LYS A 196 7.74 15.70 8.83
N ALA A 197 6.72 15.06 9.36
CA ALA A 197 5.38 15.07 8.78
C ALA A 197 4.74 16.47 8.87
N PRO A 198 3.89 16.87 7.90
CA PRO A 198 3.18 18.13 7.96
C PRO A 198 2.32 18.21 9.22
N ALA A 199 2.53 19.25 10.04
CA ALA A 199 1.82 19.43 11.29
C ALA A 199 0.27 19.46 11.07
N ASN A 200 -0.47 18.84 11.99
CA ASN A 200 -1.94 18.76 11.98
C ASN A 200 -2.56 18.08 10.74
N SER A 201 -1.75 17.39 9.93
CA SER A 201 -2.24 16.59 8.81
C SER A 201 -2.88 15.28 9.29
N THR A 202 -3.68 14.65 8.43
CA THR A 202 -4.21 13.30 8.68
C THR A 202 -3.07 12.30 8.92
N VAL A 203 -2.02 12.39 8.08
CA VAL A 203 -0.85 11.51 8.21
C VAL A 203 -0.12 11.70 9.54
N ALA A 204 0.05 12.93 10.02
CA ALA A 204 0.66 13.17 11.34
C ALA A 204 -0.16 12.50 12.46
N ARG A 205 -1.49 12.51 12.36
CA ARG A 205 -2.38 11.84 13.31
C ARG A 205 -2.24 10.30 13.23
N GLU A 206 -2.18 9.75 12.02
CA GLU A 206 -1.93 8.32 11.79
C GLU A 206 -0.59 7.88 12.37
N ILE A 207 0.48 8.63 12.11
CA ILE A 207 1.81 8.36 12.69
C ILE A 207 1.75 8.35 14.23
N HIS A 208 1.04 9.31 14.85
CA HIS A 208 0.90 9.33 16.31
C HIS A 208 0.08 8.15 16.83
N ALA A 209 -0.95 7.71 16.10
CA ALA A 209 -1.75 6.53 16.49
C ALA A 209 -0.89 5.25 16.48
N GLU A 210 -0.13 5.03 15.40
CA GLU A 210 0.74 3.87 15.26
C GLU A 210 1.94 3.89 16.23
N TRP A 211 2.48 5.09 16.49
CA TRP A 211 3.50 5.25 17.53
C TRP A 211 2.94 4.94 18.92
N GLY A 212 1.73 5.43 19.21
CA GLY A 212 1.03 5.13 20.45
C GLY A 212 0.78 3.65 20.64
N ASP A 213 0.38 2.93 19.59
CA ASP A 213 0.24 1.47 19.63
C ASP A 213 1.58 0.77 19.96
N CYS A 214 2.68 1.13 19.30
CA CYS A 214 3.99 0.60 19.64
C CYS A 214 4.34 0.82 21.13
N LEU A 215 4.04 1.98 21.69
CA LEU A 215 4.25 2.26 23.11
C LEU A 215 3.35 1.41 24.02
N ILE A 216 2.13 1.10 23.59
CA ILE A 216 1.23 0.15 24.27
C ILE A 216 1.87 -1.26 24.30
N GLN A 217 2.38 -1.74 23.18
CA GLN A 217 3.05 -3.05 23.11
C GLN A 217 4.29 -3.09 24.02
N LEU A 218 5.01 -1.98 24.15
CA LEU A 218 6.16 -1.79 25.04
C LEU A 218 5.76 -1.53 26.52
N ARG A 219 4.46 -1.51 26.84
CA ARG A 219 3.92 -1.19 28.17
C ARG A 219 4.34 0.19 28.70
N ARG A 220 4.60 1.16 27.82
CA ARG A 220 4.96 2.54 28.16
C ARG A 220 3.71 3.41 28.19
N TRP A 221 2.79 3.13 29.14
CA TRP A 221 1.43 3.59 29.17
C TRP A 221 1.28 5.13 29.19
N GLU A 222 2.03 5.84 30.05
CA GLU A 222 2.00 7.28 30.15
C GLU A 222 2.49 7.95 28.86
N GLN A 223 3.57 7.41 28.27
CA GLN A 223 4.10 7.90 27.01
C GLN A 223 3.09 7.67 25.87
N ALA A 224 2.45 6.51 25.85
CA ALA A 224 1.40 6.19 24.87
C ALA A 224 0.25 7.20 24.96
N LEU A 225 -0.23 7.52 26.15
CA LEU A 225 -1.31 8.50 26.33
C LEU A 225 -0.93 9.90 25.81
N ALA A 226 0.30 10.36 26.09
CA ALA A 226 0.77 11.65 25.61
C ALA A 226 0.86 11.73 24.08
N VAL A 227 1.23 10.62 23.44
CA VAL A 227 1.31 10.53 21.98
C VAL A 227 -0.07 10.40 21.35
N LEU A 228 -0.92 9.49 21.87
CA LEU A 228 -2.26 9.23 21.35
C LEU A 228 -3.18 10.44 21.48
N GLN A 229 -2.94 11.35 22.41
CA GLN A 229 -3.68 12.61 22.50
C GLN A 229 -3.52 13.47 21.24
N LYS A 230 -2.38 13.38 20.56
CA LYS A 230 -2.12 14.09 19.29
C LYS A 230 -2.75 13.40 18.07
N ALA A 231 -3.13 12.14 18.19
CA ALA A 231 -3.74 11.36 17.11
C ALA A 231 -5.22 11.71 16.87
N GLY A 232 -5.91 12.30 17.87
CA GLY A 232 -7.34 12.63 17.81
C GLY A 232 -8.23 11.57 18.46
N ASP A 233 -9.54 11.63 18.20
CA ASP A 233 -10.54 10.81 18.89
C ASP A 233 -11.22 9.78 17.96
N TRP A 234 -10.43 9.08 17.17
CA TRP A 234 -10.93 7.97 16.38
C TRP A 234 -11.21 6.73 17.25
N PRO A 235 -12.11 5.85 16.85
CA PRO A 235 -12.46 4.68 17.67
C PRO A 235 -11.25 3.86 18.11
N ASP A 236 -10.30 3.58 17.21
CA ASP A 236 -9.09 2.84 17.51
C ASP A 236 -8.18 3.58 18.49
N VAL A 237 -8.02 4.90 18.34
CA VAL A 237 -7.22 5.73 19.25
C VAL A 237 -7.87 5.82 20.64
N LEU A 238 -9.19 5.98 20.69
CA LEU A 238 -9.94 5.94 21.94
C LEU A 238 -9.79 4.60 22.66
N ALA A 239 -9.79 3.50 21.91
CA ALA A 239 -9.59 2.15 22.45
C ALA A 239 -8.17 1.95 23.01
N LEU A 240 -7.14 2.40 22.28
CA LEU A 240 -5.74 2.36 22.76
C LEU A 240 -5.57 3.22 24.02
N ARG A 241 -6.17 4.41 24.06
CA ARG A 241 -6.16 5.27 25.26
C ARG A 241 -6.90 4.60 26.42
N ALA A 242 -8.03 3.96 26.17
CA ALA A 242 -8.76 3.18 27.17
C ALA A 242 -7.91 2.04 27.75
N GLN A 243 -7.19 1.31 26.90
CA GLN A 243 -6.27 0.26 27.31
C GLN A 243 -5.14 0.79 28.21
N ALA A 244 -4.51 1.90 27.83
CA ALA A 244 -3.47 2.53 28.62
C ALA A 244 -4.02 3.02 29.98
N MET A 245 -5.19 3.69 30.01
CA MET A 245 -5.85 4.11 31.24
C MET A 245 -6.18 2.93 32.17
N PHE A 246 -6.70 1.83 31.57
CA PHE A 246 -6.99 0.61 32.35
C PHE A 246 -5.72 0.01 32.97
N SER A 247 -4.61 -0.03 32.24
CA SER A 247 -3.32 -0.52 32.70
C SER A 247 -2.74 0.35 33.84
N LEU A 248 -3.02 1.65 33.81
CA LEU A 248 -2.69 2.62 34.87
C LEU A 248 -3.69 2.61 36.04
N ARG A 249 -4.64 1.69 36.06
CA ARG A 249 -5.72 1.57 37.06
C ARG A 249 -6.70 2.77 37.11
N ARG A 250 -6.75 3.58 36.06
CA ARG A 250 -7.72 4.69 35.89
C ARG A 250 -9.01 4.15 35.27
N PHE A 251 -9.70 3.28 36.03
CA PHE A 251 -10.76 2.41 35.49
C PHE A 251 -12.00 3.16 34.99
N ASP A 252 -12.39 4.25 35.65
CA ASP A 252 -13.58 5.02 35.23
C ASP A 252 -13.30 5.78 33.92
N GLU A 253 -12.13 6.36 33.79
CA GLU A 253 -11.70 7.02 32.54
C GLU A 253 -11.53 6.02 31.41
N ALA A 254 -10.93 4.85 31.69
CA ALA A 254 -10.82 3.77 30.73
C ALA A 254 -12.20 3.32 30.23
N SER A 255 -13.15 3.13 31.15
CA SER A 255 -14.53 2.74 30.80
C SER A 255 -15.23 3.80 29.94
N ALA A 256 -15.05 5.09 30.26
CA ALA A 256 -15.64 6.17 29.49
C ALA A 256 -15.10 6.21 28.04
N LEU A 257 -13.78 6.11 27.87
CA LEU A 257 -13.14 6.08 26.55
C LEU A 257 -13.54 4.84 25.74
N ALA A 258 -13.59 3.66 26.38
CA ALA A 258 -14.01 2.41 25.74
C ALA A 258 -15.47 2.50 25.25
N ASN A 259 -16.38 3.05 26.08
CA ASN A 259 -17.76 3.24 25.67
C ASN A 259 -17.90 4.28 24.54
N GLN A 260 -17.10 5.33 24.55
CA GLN A 260 -17.06 6.29 23.46
C GLN A 260 -16.60 5.62 22.15
N ALA A 261 -15.55 4.81 22.18
CA ALA A 261 -15.10 4.04 21.04
C ALA A 261 -16.20 3.12 20.50
N LEU A 262 -16.88 2.37 21.39
CA LEU A 262 -17.98 1.44 21.04
C LEU A 262 -19.23 2.16 20.53
N THR A 263 -19.43 3.43 20.82
CA THR A 263 -20.50 4.24 20.22
C THR A 263 -20.25 4.50 18.75
N HIS A 264 -19.00 4.66 18.36
CA HIS A 264 -18.59 4.88 16.96
C HIS A 264 -18.39 3.55 16.19
N ASP A 265 -17.76 2.57 16.82
CA ASP A 265 -17.63 1.19 16.30
C ASP A 265 -18.02 0.16 17.37
N PRO A 266 -19.27 -0.34 17.34
CA PRO A 266 -19.76 -1.34 18.30
C PRO A 266 -19.02 -2.68 18.30
N THR A 267 -18.10 -2.88 17.36
CA THR A 267 -17.31 -4.10 17.18
C THR A 267 -15.82 -3.90 17.35
N GLN A 268 -15.39 -2.74 17.86
CA GLN A 268 -13.99 -2.42 18.10
C GLN A 268 -13.43 -3.33 19.21
N PRO A 269 -12.43 -4.22 18.92
CA PRO A 269 -12.04 -5.29 19.86
C PRO A 269 -11.39 -4.78 21.14
N ASP A 270 -10.48 -3.81 21.06
CA ASP A 270 -9.74 -3.32 22.23
C ASP A 270 -10.66 -2.57 23.19
N ALA A 271 -11.60 -1.79 22.66
CA ALA A 271 -12.62 -1.12 23.47
C ALA A 271 -13.54 -2.16 24.16
N ALA A 272 -13.94 -3.21 23.45
CA ALA A 272 -14.76 -4.27 24.02
C ALA A 272 -14.04 -5.03 25.14
N LEU A 273 -12.75 -5.30 25.00
CA LEU A 273 -11.93 -5.91 26.05
C LEU A 273 -11.89 -5.06 27.33
N VAL A 274 -11.66 -3.74 27.17
CA VAL A 274 -11.65 -2.81 28.32
C VAL A 274 -13.04 -2.69 28.94
N ALA A 275 -14.10 -2.53 28.12
CA ALA A 275 -15.47 -2.44 28.62
C ALA A 275 -15.93 -3.73 29.32
N ALA A 276 -15.55 -4.89 28.82
CA ALA A 276 -15.83 -6.18 29.45
C ALA A 276 -15.10 -6.33 30.80
N ALA A 277 -13.84 -5.88 30.89
CA ALA A 277 -13.10 -5.84 32.15
C ALA A 277 -13.73 -4.86 33.15
N ALA A 278 -14.19 -3.71 32.70
CA ALA A 278 -14.94 -2.76 33.54
C ALA A 278 -16.30 -3.32 34.02
N SER A 279 -17.00 -4.07 33.16
CA SER A 279 -18.27 -4.76 33.49
C SER A 279 -18.07 -5.84 34.55
N GLU A 280 -17.02 -6.64 34.45
CA GLU A 280 -16.67 -7.64 35.47
C GLU A 280 -16.44 -6.99 36.83
N ARG A 281 -15.68 -5.91 36.90
CA ARG A 281 -15.45 -5.15 38.16
C ARG A 281 -16.74 -4.63 38.80
N ARG A 282 -17.77 -4.37 38.00
CA ARG A 282 -19.10 -3.93 38.46
C ARG A 282 -20.06 -5.11 38.70
N ASN A 283 -19.55 -6.35 38.64
CA ASN A 283 -20.33 -7.59 38.73
C ASN A 283 -21.45 -7.71 37.66
N GLN A 284 -21.21 -7.15 36.46
CA GLN A 284 -22.13 -7.15 35.33
C GLN A 284 -21.55 -8.03 34.19
N ILE A 285 -21.23 -9.28 34.52
CA ILE A 285 -20.50 -10.21 33.64
C ILE A 285 -21.25 -10.46 32.33
N ASP A 286 -22.57 -10.58 32.37
CA ASP A 286 -23.39 -10.85 31.19
C ASP A 286 -23.30 -9.71 30.16
N ASN A 287 -23.18 -8.44 30.61
CA ASN A 287 -22.96 -7.32 29.73
C ASN A 287 -21.59 -7.42 29.02
N GLY A 288 -20.56 -7.81 29.77
CA GLY A 288 -19.23 -8.06 29.21
C GLY A 288 -19.24 -9.17 28.16
N LEU A 289 -19.91 -10.30 28.44
CA LEU A 289 -20.07 -11.42 27.50
C LEU A 289 -20.80 -11.00 26.21
N GLN A 290 -21.85 -10.18 26.32
CA GLN A 290 -22.59 -9.67 25.15
C GLN A 290 -21.70 -8.79 24.25
N LEU A 291 -20.88 -7.92 24.84
CA LEU A 291 -19.92 -7.09 24.09
C LEU A 291 -18.90 -7.95 23.36
N LEU A 292 -18.26 -8.88 24.06
CA LEU A 292 -17.26 -9.79 23.46
C LEU A 292 -17.84 -10.66 22.35
N ASN A 293 -19.04 -11.22 22.55
CA ASN A 293 -19.71 -12.04 21.53
C ASN A 293 -20.03 -11.22 20.26
N ARG A 294 -20.44 -9.97 20.40
CA ARG A 294 -20.64 -9.07 19.23
C ARG A 294 -19.35 -8.86 18.46
N CYS A 295 -18.24 -8.64 19.15
CA CYS A 295 -16.94 -8.47 18.54
C CYS A 295 -16.46 -9.77 17.86
N LEU A 296 -16.65 -10.92 18.49
CA LEU A 296 -16.28 -12.23 17.94
C LEU A 296 -17.02 -12.58 16.64
N GLN A 297 -18.24 -12.09 16.43
CA GLN A 297 -18.95 -12.26 15.16
C GLN A 297 -18.21 -11.60 13.99
N LYS A 298 -17.55 -10.46 14.21
CA LYS A 298 -16.78 -9.73 13.20
C LYS A 298 -15.30 -10.11 13.19
N HIS A 299 -14.77 -10.47 14.36
CA HIS A 299 -13.36 -10.81 14.58
C HIS A 299 -13.20 -12.23 15.14
N PRO A 300 -13.60 -13.28 14.40
CA PRO A 300 -13.67 -14.65 14.91
C PRO A 300 -12.31 -15.27 15.26
N PHE A 301 -11.21 -14.67 14.83
CA PHE A 301 -9.85 -15.13 15.06
C PHE A 301 -9.05 -14.21 16.00
N ASP A 302 -9.70 -13.30 16.74
CA ASP A 302 -9.01 -12.51 17.75
C ASP A 302 -8.82 -13.36 19.03
N LEU A 303 -7.58 -13.77 19.27
CA LEU A 303 -7.16 -14.58 20.41
C LEU A 303 -7.54 -13.94 21.76
N ARG A 304 -7.43 -12.61 21.86
CA ARG A 304 -7.69 -11.86 23.11
C ARG A 304 -9.18 -11.92 23.49
N LEU A 305 -10.06 -11.81 22.48
CA LEU A 305 -11.52 -11.92 22.68
C LEU A 305 -11.90 -13.33 23.15
N HIS A 306 -11.33 -14.39 22.54
CA HIS A 306 -11.59 -15.77 22.96
C HIS A 306 -11.12 -16.01 24.41
N ASN A 307 -9.90 -15.59 24.74
CA ASN A 307 -9.37 -15.75 26.10
C ASN A 307 -10.23 -15.00 27.12
N ARG A 308 -10.60 -13.75 26.81
CA ARG A 308 -11.40 -12.93 27.72
C ARG A 308 -12.80 -13.51 27.91
N THR A 309 -13.42 -14.02 26.84
CA THR A 309 -14.73 -14.69 26.93
C THR A 309 -14.64 -15.93 27.80
N ALA A 310 -13.60 -16.76 27.63
CA ALA A 310 -13.38 -17.95 28.46
C ALA A 310 -13.20 -17.61 29.95
N GLU A 311 -12.46 -16.53 30.26
CA GLU A 311 -12.29 -16.04 31.64
C GLU A 311 -13.62 -15.65 32.28
N LEU A 312 -14.42 -14.83 31.59
CA LEU A 312 -15.72 -14.38 32.10
C LEU A 312 -16.71 -15.52 32.26
N LEU A 313 -16.76 -16.50 31.33
CA LEU A 313 -17.60 -17.70 31.44
C LEU A 313 -17.18 -18.55 32.62
N ALA A 314 -15.89 -18.72 32.88
CA ALA A 314 -15.37 -19.44 34.04
C ALA A 314 -15.77 -18.75 35.37
N ALA A 315 -15.71 -17.42 35.40
CA ALA A 315 -16.11 -16.64 36.59
C ALA A 315 -17.59 -16.82 36.98
N VAL A 316 -18.46 -17.18 36.03
CA VAL A 316 -19.89 -17.50 36.29
C VAL A 316 -20.17 -18.99 36.25
N ASN A 317 -19.16 -19.85 36.43
CA ASN A 317 -19.24 -21.31 36.46
C ASN A 317 -19.78 -21.97 35.18
N ARG A 318 -19.77 -21.30 34.02
CA ARG A 318 -20.09 -21.87 32.70
C ARG A 318 -18.90 -22.59 32.11
N THR A 319 -18.40 -23.62 32.84
CA THR A 319 -17.09 -24.26 32.58
C THR A 319 -17.02 -24.96 31.22
N ALA A 320 -18.09 -25.61 30.76
CA ALA A 320 -18.10 -26.28 29.45
C ALA A 320 -17.93 -25.30 28.28
N GLU A 321 -18.60 -24.16 28.35
CA GLU A 321 -18.47 -23.11 27.34
C GLU A 321 -17.11 -22.42 27.42
N ALA A 322 -16.62 -22.15 28.61
CA ALA A 322 -15.27 -21.62 28.82
C ALA A 322 -14.19 -22.51 28.16
N GLU A 323 -14.34 -23.84 28.30
CA GLU A 323 -13.39 -24.78 27.69
C GLU A 323 -13.46 -24.79 26.17
N GLN A 324 -14.61 -24.58 25.57
CA GLN A 324 -14.75 -24.44 24.13
C GLN A 324 -13.98 -23.22 23.62
N PHE A 325 -14.12 -22.06 24.26
CA PHE A 325 -13.38 -20.84 23.90
C PHE A 325 -11.88 -20.98 24.13
N ARG A 326 -11.43 -21.69 25.18
CA ARG A 326 -10.01 -22.00 25.40
C ARG A 326 -9.41 -22.84 24.29
N ARG A 327 -10.14 -23.86 23.79
CA ARG A 327 -9.67 -24.67 22.65
C ARG A 327 -9.54 -23.85 21.40
N GLN A 328 -10.51 -22.97 21.10
CA GLN A 328 -10.43 -22.05 19.97
C GLN A 328 -9.23 -21.10 20.12
N ALA A 329 -9.03 -20.52 21.30
CA ALA A 329 -7.88 -19.69 21.59
C ALA A 329 -6.54 -20.43 21.41
N ALA A 330 -6.44 -21.66 21.88
CA ALA A 330 -5.23 -22.48 21.72
C ALA A 330 -4.92 -22.76 20.24
N GLU A 331 -5.93 -23.06 19.45
CA GLU A 331 -5.75 -23.28 18.01
C GLU A 331 -5.31 -22.00 17.28
N ILE A 332 -5.93 -20.85 17.57
CA ILE A 332 -5.50 -19.55 17.02
C ILE A 332 -4.07 -19.25 17.44
N ALA A 333 -3.71 -19.47 18.71
CA ALA A 333 -2.34 -19.26 19.20
C ALA A 333 -1.33 -20.15 18.48
N ARG A 334 -1.65 -21.43 18.25
CA ARG A 334 -0.84 -22.37 17.49
C ARG A 334 -0.58 -21.88 16.07
N LEU A 335 -1.65 -21.46 15.37
CA LEU A 335 -1.56 -20.95 14.00
C LEU A 335 -0.73 -19.67 13.93
N ARG A 336 -0.88 -18.74 14.87
CA ARG A 336 -0.08 -17.52 14.93
C ARG A 336 1.39 -17.80 15.20
N ALA A 337 1.71 -18.74 16.11
CA ALA A 337 3.08 -19.17 16.36
C ALA A 337 3.71 -19.81 15.12
N GLN A 338 2.96 -20.65 14.39
CA GLN A 338 3.42 -21.22 13.12
C GLN A 338 3.67 -20.13 12.08
N LEU A 339 2.75 -19.17 11.93
CA LEU A 339 2.91 -18.03 11.01
C LEU A 339 4.20 -17.26 11.31
N SER A 340 4.40 -16.87 12.57
CA SER A 340 5.59 -16.12 13.02
C SER A 340 6.88 -16.89 12.76
N SER A 341 6.94 -18.19 13.11
CA SER A 341 8.13 -19.02 12.88
C SER A 341 8.47 -19.16 11.40
N THR A 342 7.45 -19.39 10.55
CA THR A 342 7.64 -19.53 9.10
C THR A 342 8.07 -18.19 8.46
N GLN A 343 7.55 -17.07 8.93
CA GLN A 343 8.00 -15.73 8.51
C GLN A 343 9.47 -15.47 8.88
N GLN A 344 9.90 -15.85 10.10
CA GLN A 344 11.31 -15.72 10.51
C GLN A 344 12.25 -16.59 9.67
N GLU A 345 11.83 -17.80 9.31
CA GLU A 345 12.58 -18.66 8.38
C GLU A 345 12.68 -18.02 7.00
N LEU A 346 11.61 -17.40 6.51
CA LEU A 346 11.59 -16.72 5.23
C LEU A 346 12.50 -15.48 5.19
N VAL A 347 12.69 -14.79 6.32
CA VAL A 347 13.67 -13.69 6.44
C VAL A 347 15.09 -14.19 6.16
N ARG A 348 15.43 -15.42 6.59
CA ARG A 348 16.74 -16.03 6.37
C ARG A 348 16.92 -16.52 4.93
N ASP A 349 15.87 -17.03 4.31
CA ASP A 349 15.84 -17.50 2.92
C ASP A 349 14.64 -16.89 2.19
N SER A 350 14.81 -15.66 1.73
CA SER A 350 13.76 -14.92 1.01
C SER A 350 13.44 -15.48 -0.39
N SER A 351 14.10 -16.57 -0.82
CA SER A 351 13.81 -17.25 -2.10
C SER A 351 12.89 -18.46 -1.94
N ASN A 352 12.59 -18.87 -0.72
CA ASN A 352 11.86 -20.09 -0.43
C ASN A 352 10.37 -19.98 -0.77
N VAL A 353 9.94 -20.63 -1.83
CA VAL A 353 8.56 -20.62 -2.33
C VAL A 353 7.64 -21.47 -1.45
N GLU A 354 8.12 -22.59 -0.93
CA GLU A 354 7.34 -23.50 -0.09
C GLU A 354 6.90 -22.80 1.21
N LYS A 355 7.80 -22.02 1.82
CA LYS A 355 7.48 -21.23 3.01
C LYS A 355 6.41 -20.17 2.74
N ARG A 356 6.38 -19.57 1.56
CA ARG A 356 5.31 -18.65 1.15
C ARG A 356 3.96 -19.35 1.06
N LEU A 357 3.93 -20.55 0.49
CA LEU A 357 2.70 -21.37 0.43
C LEU A 357 2.23 -21.78 1.83
N GLU A 358 3.15 -22.11 2.73
CA GLU A 358 2.84 -22.40 4.14
C GLU A 358 2.26 -21.18 4.85
N ILE A 359 2.89 -20.00 4.72
CA ILE A 359 2.37 -18.74 5.27
C ILE A 359 0.96 -18.46 4.75
N ALA A 360 0.75 -18.61 3.44
CA ALA A 360 -0.56 -18.38 2.83
C ALA A 360 -1.64 -19.32 3.38
N ALA A 361 -1.32 -20.62 3.54
CA ALA A 361 -2.24 -21.59 4.08
C ALA A 361 -2.60 -21.30 5.55
N VAL A 362 -1.65 -20.88 6.37
CA VAL A 362 -1.90 -20.51 7.76
C VAL A 362 -2.67 -19.19 7.85
N ALA A 363 -2.35 -18.19 7.03
CA ALA A 363 -3.09 -16.93 6.95
C ALA A 363 -4.57 -17.16 6.54
N GLU A 364 -4.82 -18.07 5.59
CA GLU A 364 -6.18 -18.45 5.21
C GLU A 364 -6.97 -19.08 6.40
N GLN A 365 -6.32 -19.96 7.18
CA GLN A 365 -6.94 -20.57 8.37
C GLN A 365 -7.24 -19.52 9.45
N LEU A 366 -6.45 -18.45 9.55
CA LEU A 366 -6.67 -17.30 10.43
C LEU A 366 -7.67 -16.28 9.87
N GLY A 367 -8.29 -16.53 8.71
CA GLY A 367 -9.21 -15.61 8.07
C GLY A 367 -8.55 -14.36 7.46
N GLU A 368 -7.24 -14.30 7.43
CA GLU A 368 -6.46 -13.20 6.86
C GLU A 368 -6.36 -13.35 5.33
N LEU A 369 -7.53 -13.29 4.65
CA LEU A 369 -7.66 -13.67 3.24
C LEU A 369 -6.81 -12.80 2.30
N LYS A 370 -6.68 -11.51 2.58
CA LYS A 370 -5.82 -10.60 1.79
C LYS A 370 -4.35 -11.00 1.90
N THR A 371 -3.90 -11.26 3.12
CA THR A 371 -2.52 -11.72 3.41
C THR A 371 -2.26 -13.05 2.72
N ALA A 372 -3.18 -14.01 2.79
CA ALA A 372 -3.07 -15.30 2.11
C ALA A 372 -2.94 -15.13 0.59
N GLU A 373 -3.78 -14.30 -0.02
CA GLU A 373 -3.72 -14.03 -1.46
C GLU A 373 -2.37 -13.39 -1.86
N GLN A 374 -1.88 -12.42 -1.09
CA GLN A 374 -0.60 -11.77 -1.35
C GLN A 374 0.56 -12.77 -1.36
N TRP A 375 0.62 -13.66 -0.38
CA TRP A 375 1.64 -14.68 -0.30
C TRP A 375 1.54 -15.71 -1.42
N LEU A 376 0.33 -16.13 -1.83
CA LEU A 376 0.13 -17.01 -2.98
C LEU A 376 0.60 -16.36 -4.28
N ARG A 377 0.26 -15.09 -4.51
CA ARG A 377 0.72 -14.33 -5.68
C ARG A 377 2.22 -14.13 -5.67
N ALA A 378 2.82 -13.86 -4.51
CA ALA A 378 4.27 -13.78 -4.36
C ALA A 378 4.96 -15.12 -4.69
N ALA A 379 4.39 -16.26 -4.24
CA ALA A 379 4.89 -17.58 -4.55
C ALA A 379 4.85 -17.88 -6.07
N VAL A 380 3.72 -17.59 -6.74
CA VAL A 380 3.58 -17.72 -8.20
C VAL A 380 4.54 -16.79 -8.95
N GLY A 381 4.69 -15.54 -8.49
CA GLY A 381 5.61 -14.58 -9.11
C GLY A 381 7.07 -15.01 -9.05
N MET A 382 7.46 -15.72 -7.98
CA MET A 382 8.83 -16.23 -7.83
C MET A 382 9.11 -17.53 -8.58
N ALA A 383 8.12 -18.41 -8.70
CA ALA A 383 8.23 -19.69 -9.38
C ALA A 383 6.99 -19.93 -10.27
N PRO A 384 6.88 -19.22 -11.40
CA PRO A 384 5.73 -19.35 -12.31
C PRO A 384 5.52 -20.75 -12.84
N GLU A 385 6.61 -21.52 -12.96
CA GLU A 385 6.61 -22.90 -13.47
C GLU A 385 6.25 -23.94 -12.39
N LEU A 386 6.08 -23.52 -11.11
CA LEU A 386 5.77 -24.46 -10.04
C LEU A 386 4.27 -24.77 -10.02
N PRO A 387 3.82 -26.00 -10.37
CA PRO A 387 2.40 -26.34 -10.43
C PRO A 387 1.69 -26.17 -9.09
N ALA A 388 2.39 -26.45 -7.98
CA ALA A 388 1.83 -26.33 -6.63
C ALA A 388 1.42 -24.87 -6.30
N ALA A 389 2.24 -23.89 -6.65
CA ALA A 389 1.95 -22.48 -6.42
C ALA A 389 0.73 -21.99 -7.24
N ASN A 390 0.71 -22.36 -8.53
CA ASN A 390 -0.41 -22.02 -9.41
C ASN A 390 -1.72 -22.68 -8.97
N SER A 391 -1.66 -23.98 -8.60
CA SER A 391 -2.83 -24.72 -8.09
C SER A 391 -3.37 -24.11 -6.79
N ALA A 392 -2.49 -23.80 -5.84
CA ALA A 392 -2.88 -23.18 -4.57
C ALA A 392 -3.57 -21.82 -4.77
N LEU A 393 -3.03 -20.95 -5.63
CA LEU A 393 -3.65 -19.67 -5.94
C LEU A 393 -5.02 -19.87 -6.63
N GLN A 394 -5.14 -20.78 -7.58
CA GLN A 394 -6.41 -21.06 -8.24
C GLN A 394 -7.47 -21.58 -7.26
N GLN A 395 -7.13 -22.53 -6.39
CA GLN A 395 -8.03 -23.07 -5.37
C GLN A 395 -8.48 -21.96 -4.41
N PHE A 396 -7.54 -21.12 -3.97
CA PHE A 396 -7.86 -19.98 -3.10
C PHE A 396 -8.86 -19.02 -3.77
N LEU A 397 -8.62 -18.61 -5.02
CA LEU A 397 -9.51 -17.70 -5.75
C LEU A 397 -10.88 -18.31 -6.08
N GLN A 398 -10.98 -19.63 -6.23
CA GLN A 398 -12.25 -20.33 -6.38
C GLN A 398 -13.05 -20.33 -5.06
N LYS A 399 -12.37 -20.53 -3.94
CA LYS A 399 -12.99 -20.56 -2.60
C LYS A 399 -13.36 -19.16 -2.11
N HIS A 400 -12.57 -18.16 -2.47
CA HIS A 400 -12.71 -16.77 -2.06
C HIS A 400 -12.73 -15.85 -3.31
N PRO A 401 -13.85 -15.83 -4.07
CA PRO A 401 -13.94 -14.99 -5.26
C PRO A 401 -13.80 -13.50 -4.87
N PRO A 402 -13.10 -12.69 -5.69
CA PRO A 402 -12.97 -11.27 -5.42
C PRO A 402 -14.36 -10.63 -5.35
N THR A 403 -14.65 -9.95 -4.25
CA THR A 403 -15.89 -9.19 -4.10
C THR A 403 -15.88 -8.05 -5.13
N THR A 404 -16.87 -8.02 -6.02
CA THR A 404 -17.10 -6.94 -6.99
C THR A 404 -17.75 -5.72 -6.31
N ASP A 405 -17.21 -5.28 -5.20
CA ASP A 405 -17.66 -4.06 -4.55
C ASP A 405 -17.06 -2.84 -5.27
N ASN A 406 -17.81 -2.36 -6.28
CA ASN A 406 -17.61 -1.07 -6.93
C ASN A 406 -18.05 0.12 -6.06
N ASN A 407 -18.09 -0.03 -4.74
CA ASN A 407 -18.47 1.03 -3.81
C ASN A 407 -17.42 1.20 -2.71
N THR A 408 -16.24 1.67 -3.08
CA THR A 408 -15.34 2.31 -2.13
C THR A 408 -15.77 3.75 -1.95
N THR A 409 -16.75 3.99 -1.09
CA THR A 409 -16.82 5.22 -0.32
C THR A 409 -15.56 5.26 0.56
N PRO A 410 -14.82 6.38 0.60
CA PRO A 410 -13.68 6.52 1.52
C PRO A 410 -14.23 6.69 2.93
N GLY A 411 -14.44 5.59 3.63
CA GLY A 411 -14.94 5.50 4.98
C GLY A 411 -14.19 4.44 5.77
N ASN A 412 -13.16 4.87 6.48
CA ASN A 412 -12.63 4.34 7.72
C ASN A 412 -12.66 2.81 7.91
N THR A 413 -11.80 2.11 7.19
CA THR A 413 -11.13 0.94 7.74
C THR A 413 -9.65 1.14 7.49
N VAL A 414 -8.90 1.44 8.54
CA VAL A 414 -7.43 1.39 8.56
C VAL A 414 -7.06 -0.08 8.35
N THR A 415 -7.12 -0.54 7.11
CA THR A 415 -6.48 -1.79 6.72
C THR A 415 -5.01 -1.47 6.51
N HIS A 416 -4.20 -1.89 7.47
CA HIS A 416 -2.75 -1.72 7.51
C HIS A 416 -2.08 -2.37 6.28
N SER A 417 -2.09 -1.64 5.17
CA SER A 417 -1.10 -1.83 4.11
C SER A 417 -0.54 -0.44 3.79
N PRO A 418 0.72 -0.16 4.12
CA PRO A 418 1.35 1.14 3.86
C PRO A 418 1.48 1.45 2.37
N VAL A 419 0.98 0.57 1.52
CA VAL A 419 1.24 0.58 0.07
C VAL A 419 0.04 1.05 -0.75
N THR A 420 -1.18 1.13 -0.19
CA THR A 420 -2.35 1.62 -0.94
C THR A 420 -2.26 3.10 -1.32
N ASN A 421 -1.38 3.87 -0.66
CA ASN A 421 -1.11 5.28 -1.00
C ASN A 421 0.08 5.48 -1.97
N ALA A 422 0.71 4.42 -2.47
CA ALA A 422 1.80 4.55 -3.46
C ALA A 422 1.31 4.95 -4.87
N THR A 423 -0.01 5.06 -5.08
CA THR A 423 -0.61 5.48 -6.38
C THR A 423 -0.96 6.95 -6.44
N GLU A 424 -0.83 7.73 -5.36
CA GLU A 424 -1.03 9.18 -5.33
C GLU A 424 0.28 9.98 -5.51
N PHE A 425 1.24 9.41 -6.25
CA PHE A 425 2.49 10.08 -6.59
C PHE A 425 2.60 10.40 -8.10
#